data_33cd005f8b7fc52aefe56c6c238a992b
#
_entry.id   33cd005f8b7fc52aefe56c6c238a992b
#
_cell.length_a   1.000
_cell.length_b   1.000
_cell.length_c   1.000
_cell.angle_alpha   90.00
_cell.angle_beta   90.00
_cell.angle_gamma   90.00
#
_symmetry.space_group_name_H-M   'P 1'
#
loop_
_entity.id
_entity.type
_entity.pdbx_description
1 polymer ?
#
loop_
_entity_poly.entity_id
_entity_poly.type
_entity_poly.pdbx_seq_one_letter_code
_entity_poly.pdbx_strand_id
1 'polypeptide(L)'
;MEHHQQTNEQHSEKAIQHTSHKQHDKHAMKAQDNPAMGHAGHDHHAMMIEDFKKRFYIVLLLTAPVMLLSEMIQHWLNIHISFPGDQYLLLLLSSVIFFYGGKPFLQGWLSEMKTKNPGMMTLIGFAITVAYIYSVAVVLGLKGMDFFWELATLILIMLLGHWIEMKSIAGASKELELLVQLMPDEAHIVHEGGHVMDVKTATLKTDDLILIKPGEKVAADGIIVDGKSYLNESM
;
A
#
# COMPACT_ATOMS: atom_id res chain seq x y z
N MET A 1 -54.46 -54.19 7.40
CA MET A 1 -54.67 -53.25 8.50
C MET A 1 -53.29 -52.81 8.90
N GLU A 2 -52.81 -51.66 8.35
CA GLU A 2 -51.77 -50.91 9.01
C GLU A 2 -51.42 -49.70 8.14
N HIS A 3 -51.57 -48.57 8.75
CA HIS A 3 -51.40 -47.27 8.14
C HIS A 3 -49.95 -46.91 8.00
N HIS A 4 -49.50 -46.58 6.79
CA HIS A 4 -48.28 -45.83 6.50
C HIS A 4 -48.48 -44.37 6.88
N GLN A 5 -47.77 -43.90 7.91
CA GLN A 5 -47.50 -42.47 8.11
C GLN A 5 -46.13 -42.12 7.56
N GLN A 6 -46.13 -41.37 6.48
CA GLN A 6 -44.98 -40.72 5.94
C GLN A 6 -44.70 -39.44 6.75
N THR A 7 -43.61 -39.41 7.49
CA THR A 7 -43.06 -38.22 8.11
C THR A 7 -42.11 -37.54 7.16
N ASN A 8 -42.49 -36.35 6.79
CA ASN A 8 -41.80 -35.44 5.90
C ASN A 8 -40.69 -34.75 6.69
N GLU A 9 -39.42 -35.19 6.55
CA GLU A 9 -38.27 -34.49 7.10
C GLU A 9 -37.82 -33.40 6.13
N GLN A 10 -38.22 -32.18 6.45
CA GLN A 10 -37.67 -30.97 5.82
C GLN A 10 -36.26 -30.78 6.31
N HIS A 11 -35.27 -31.09 5.45
CA HIS A 11 -33.90 -30.66 5.60
C HIS A 11 -33.85 -29.14 5.42
N SER A 12 -33.75 -28.43 6.54
CA SER A 12 -33.36 -27.01 6.57
C SER A 12 -31.87 -26.91 6.20
N GLU A 13 -31.58 -26.66 4.96
CA GLU A 13 -30.26 -26.20 4.52
C GLU A 13 -29.99 -24.82 5.11
N LYS A 14 -29.22 -24.80 6.19
CA LYS A 14 -28.57 -23.57 6.66
C LYS A 14 -27.55 -23.16 5.62
N ALA A 15 -27.92 -22.19 4.80
CA ALA A 15 -27.00 -21.43 4.00
C ALA A 15 -25.98 -20.76 4.93
N ILE A 16 -24.76 -21.27 4.94
CA ILE A 16 -23.60 -20.62 5.54
C ILE A 16 -23.33 -19.41 4.68
N GLN A 17 -23.77 -18.25 5.13
CA GLN A 17 -23.36 -16.98 4.57
C GLN A 17 -21.86 -16.81 4.82
N HIS A 18 -21.04 -17.06 3.81
CA HIS A 18 -19.70 -16.54 3.74
C HIS A 18 -19.81 -15.01 3.70
N THR A 19 -19.70 -14.38 4.86
CA THR A 19 -19.38 -12.97 4.97
C THR A 19 -17.97 -12.79 4.44
N SER A 20 -17.91 -12.56 3.13
CA SER A 20 -16.71 -12.12 2.42
C SER A 20 -16.16 -10.88 3.10
N HIS A 21 -14.91 -10.93 3.53
CA HIS A 21 -14.09 -9.80 3.94
C HIS A 21 -13.95 -8.77 2.79
N LYS A 22 -14.99 -7.95 2.61
CA LYS A 22 -15.01 -6.79 1.70
C LYS A 22 -14.71 -5.51 2.48
N GLN A 23 -13.59 -5.43 3.16
CA GLN A 23 -13.28 -4.20 3.92
C GLN A 23 -11.85 -3.69 3.77
N HIS A 24 -11.06 -4.21 2.82
CA HIS A 24 -9.71 -3.68 2.56
C HIS A 24 -9.54 -2.86 1.28
N ASP A 25 -10.57 -2.71 0.42
CA ASP A 25 -10.41 -2.09 -0.91
C ASP A 25 -11.01 -0.68 -1.07
N LYS A 26 -11.22 0.06 0.02
CA LYS A 26 -11.74 1.45 -0.11
C LYS A 26 -10.69 2.55 -0.03
N HIS A 27 -9.41 2.24 -0.07
CA HIS A 27 -8.35 3.21 -0.32
C HIS A 27 -7.94 3.31 -1.80
N ALA A 28 -8.67 2.66 -2.72
CA ALA A 28 -8.58 3.00 -4.12
C ALA A 28 -9.09 4.44 -4.28
N MET A 29 -8.18 5.39 -4.41
CA MET A 29 -8.43 6.71 -4.95
C MET A 29 -9.32 6.54 -6.17
N LYS A 30 -10.44 7.29 -6.23
CA LYS A 30 -11.21 7.49 -7.45
C LYS A 30 -10.25 7.87 -8.58
N ALA A 31 -9.81 6.88 -9.35
CA ALA A 31 -9.20 7.12 -10.63
C ALA A 31 -10.33 7.66 -11.52
N GLN A 32 -10.31 8.96 -11.78
CA GLN A 32 -11.02 9.52 -12.91
C GLN A 32 -10.29 8.99 -14.14
N ASP A 33 -10.98 8.18 -14.92
CA ASP A 33 -10.55 7.70 -16.22
C ASP A 33 -10.21 8.88 -17.14
N ASN A 34 -8.94 9.21 -17.20
CA ASN A 34 -8.38 10.11 -18.19
C ASN A 34 -7.17 9.37 -18.82
N PRO A 35 -7.27 8.89 -20.07
CA PRO A 35 -6.23 8.05 -20.69
C PRO A 35 -4.87 8.74 -20.91
N ALA A 36 -4.72 10.00 -20.52
CA ALA A 36 -3.48 10.77 -20.61
C ALA A 36 -2.63 10.73 -19.32
N MET A 37 -3.03 9.99 -18.26
CA MET A 37 -2.36 10.04 -16.94
C MET A 37 -1.47 8.82 -16.61
N GLY A 38 -1.23 7.91 -17.53
CA GLY A 38 -0.40 6.71 -17.27
C GLY A 38 1.02 7.02 -16.79
N HIS A 39 1.65 8.09 -17.25
CA HIS A 39 3.02 8.45 -16.87
C HIS A 39 3.13 9.29 -15.59
N ALA A 40 2.13 10.10 -15.25
CA ALA A 40 2.16 10.95 -14.06
C ALA A 40 2.02 10.16 -12.73
N GLY A 41 1.36 9.03 -12.74
CA GLY A 41 1.19 8.17 -11.55
C GLY A 41 2.47 7.48 -11.11
N HIS A 42 3.28 6.99 -12.04
CA HIS A 42 4.54 6.31 -11.76
C HIS A 42 5.61 7.24 -11.18
N ASP A 43 5.71 8.48 -11.68
CA ASP A 43 6.67 9.46 -11.19
C ASP A 43 6.35 9.88 -9.74
N HIS A 44 5.08 10.01 -9.39
CA HIS A 44 4.67 10.33 -8.02
C HIS A 44 4.99 9.22 -7.01
N HIS A 45 4.77 7.96 -7.37
CA HIS A 45 5.12 6.84 -6.50
C HIS A 45 6.63 6.70 -6.32
N ALA A 46 7.42 6.88 -7.37
CA ALA A 46 8.87 6.85 -7.32
C ALA A 46 9.43 7.97 -6.41
N MET A 47 8.90 9.20 -6.52
CA MET A 47 9.27 10.32 -5.67
C MET A 47 8.92 10.07 -4.19
N MET A 48 7.77 9.47 -3.91
CA MET A 48 7.36 9.13 -2.53
C MET A 48 8.30 8.07 -1.92
N ILE A 49 8.66 7.04 -2.66
CA ILE A 49 9.60 6.00 -2.20
C ILE A 49 10.96 6.62 -1.86
N GLU A 50 11.44 7.52 -2.69
CA GLU A 50 12.72 8.20 -2.48
C GLU A 50 12.68 9.16 -1.27
N ASP A 51 11.56 9.86 -1.05
CA ASP A 51 11.37 10.72 0.12
C ASP A 51 11.36 9.91 1.42
N PHE A 52 10.63 8.79 1.48
CA PHE A 52 10.66 7.89 2.65
C PHE A 52 12.05 7.33 2.91
N LYS A 53 12.77 6.92 1.86
CA LYS A 53 14.14 6.44 1.96
C LYS A 53 15.09 7.51 2.53
N LYS A 54 15.04 8.74 2.02
CA LYS A 54 15.87 9.85 2.51
C LYS A 54 15.57 10.15 3.97
N ARG A 55 14.29 10.25 4.34
CA ARG A 55 13.86 10.48 5.73
C ARG A 55 14.35 9.37 6.65
N PHE A 56 14.23 8.12 6.23
CA PHE A 56 14.71 6.97 7.00
C PHE A 56 16.19 7.09 7.34
N TYR A 57 17.06 7.37 6.36
CA TYR A 57 18.50 7.47 6.64
C TYR A 57 18.86 8.67 7.53
N ILE A 58 18.19 9.81 7.36
CA ILE A 58 18.41 10.99 8.19
C ILE A 58 17.96 10.70 9.63
N VAL A 59 16.77 10.13 9.80
CA VAL A 59 16.26 9.76 11.13
C VAL A 59 17.12 8.68 11.77
N LEU A 60 17.60 7.68 11.02
CA LEU A 60 18.51 6.66 11.51
C LEU A 60 19.81 7.28 12.09
N LEU A 61 20.39 8.24 11.36
CA LEU A 61 21.59 8.96 11.81
C LEU A 61 21.32 9.76 13.09
N LEU A 62 20.16 10.42 13.19
CA LEU A 62 19.77 11.21 14.36
C LEU A 62 19.33 10.34 15.55
N THR A 63 18.79 9.15 15.30
CA THR A 63 18.36 8.23 16.36
C THR A 63 19.55 7.69 17.16
N ALA A 64 20.70 7.47 16.52
CA ALA A 64 21.89 6.97 17.22
C ALA A 64 22.33 7.87 18.40
N PRO A 65 22.53 9.20 18.23
CA PRO A 65 22.86 10.05 19.38
C PRO A 65 21.70 10.19 20.37
N VAL A 66 20.43 10.16 19.94
CA VAL A 66 19.27 10.17 20.86
C VAL A 66 19.30 8.94 21.76
N MET A 67 19.58 7.76 21.23
CA MET A 67 19.72 6.54 22.03
C MET A 67 20.87 6.62 23.01
N LEU A 68 22.03 7.18 22.61
CA LEU A 68 23.20 7.32 23.49
C LEU A 68 22.98 8.34 24.62
N LEU A 69 22.18 9.38 24.39
CA LEU A 69 21.88 10.40 25.38
C LEU A 69 20.72 10.02 26.32
N SER A 70 19.87 9.05 25.92
CA SER A 70 18.73 8.63 26.75
C SER A 70 19.19 7.98 28.05
N GLU A 71 18.69 8.50 29.18
CA GLU A 71 19.02 7.99 30.53
C GLU A 71 18.69 6.51 30.69
N MET A 72 17.57 6.05 30.10
CA MET A 72 17.14 4.66 30.16
C MET A 72 18.14 3.72 29.47
N ILE A 73 18.60 4.09 28.28
CA ILE A 73 19.58 3.32 27.51
C ILE A 73 20.95 3.33 28.20
N GLN A 74 21.35 4.48 28.74
CA GLN A 74 22.58 4.61 29.50
C GLN A 74 22.58 3.73 30.75
N HIS A 75 21.46 3.69 31.46
CA HIS A 75 21.31 2.81 32.63
C HIS A 75 21.43 1.33 32.25
N TRP A 76 20.82 0.94 31.12
CA TRP A 76 20.85 -0.45 30.63
C TRP A 76 22.24 -0.87 30.14
N LEU A 77 22.99 0.05 29.49
CA LEU A 77 24.36 -0.16 29.03
C LEU A 77 25.42 0.06 30.11
N ASN A 78 25.01 0.49 31.32
CA ASN A 78 25.88 0.87 32.41
C ASN A 78 26.94 1.94 32.04
N ILE A 79 26.55 2.87 31.20
CA ILE A 79 27.33 4.02 30.71
C ILE A 79 26.71 5.28 31.31
N HIS A 80 27.51 6.21 31.81
CA HIS A 80 27.03 7.50 32.27
C HIS A 80 27.69 8.61 31.44
N ILE A 81 26.93 9.15 30.52
CA ILE A 81 27.29 10.33 29.71
C ILE A 81 26.34 11.44 30.13
N SER A 82 26.74 12.29 31.05
CA SER A 82 25.98 13.47 31.41
C SER A 82 26.87 14.71 31.33
N PHE A 83 26.33 15.74 30.68
CA PHE A 83 26.97 17.06 30.61
C PHE A 83 25.91 18.14 30.79
N PRO A 84 26.25 19.34 31.22
CA PRO A 84 25.26 20.39 31.43
C PRO A 84 24.57 20.73 30.10
N GLY A 85 23.26 20.42 30.00
CA GLY A 85 22.47 20.69 28.80
C GLY A 85 22.16 19.48 27.89
N ASP A 86 22.54 18.26 28.29
CA ASP A 86 22.25 17.01 27.60
C ASP A 86 20.76 16.84 27.29
N GLN A 87 19.86 17.17 28.23
CA GLN A 87 18.41 17.11 28.05
C GLN A 87 17.90 18.09 26.96
N TYR A 88 18.50 19.29 26.86
CA TYR A 88 18.14 20.23 25.80
C TYR A 88 18.63 19.79 24.43
N LEU A 89 19.82 19.17 24.35
CA LEU A 89 20.33 18.57 23.13
C LEU A 89 19.45 17.41 22.70
N LEU A 90 19.05 16.54 23.63
CA LEU A 90 18.13 15.43 23.39
C LEU A 90 16.77 15.95 22.87
N LEU A 91 16.22 16.99 23.49
CA LEU A 91 15.00 17.65 23.03
C LEU A 91 15.15 18.19 21.61
N LEU A 92 16.26 18.85 21.30
CA LEU A 92 16.51 19.42 19.98
C LEU A 92 16.57 18.34 18.89
N LEU A 93 17.36 17.28 19.11
CA LEU A 93 17.48 16.16 18.18
C LEU A 93 16.14 15.46 17.97
N SER A 94 15.43 15.18 19.05
CA SER A 94 14.12 14.53 19.01
C SER A 94 13.06 15.39 18.35
N SER A 95 13.14 16.72 18.50
CA SER A 95 12.28 17.67 17.78
C SER A 95 12.51 17.59 16.26
N VAL A 96 13.76 17.52 15.83
CA VAL A 96 14.08 17.34 14.40
C VAL A 96 13.50 16.01 13.88
N ILE A 97 13.65 14.92 14.63
CA ILE A 97 13.08 13.62 14.28
C ILE A 97 11.55 13.70 14.20
N PHE A 98 10.90 14.33 15.18
CA PHE A 98 9.44 14.46 15.22
C PHE A 98 8.90 15.28 14.06
N PHE A 99 9.43 16.48 13.81
CA PHE A 99 8.90 17.36 12.75
C PHE A 99 9.33 16.95 11.35
N TYR A 100 10.54 16.44 11.16
CA TYR A 100 11.04 16.01 9.86
C TYR A 100 10.65 14.56 9.53
N GLY A 101 10.96 13.62 10.41
CA GLY A 101 10.67 12.19 10.24
C GLY A 101 9.20 11.87 10.44
N GLY A 102 8.56 12.49 11.44
CA GLY A 102 7.15 12.31 11.77
C GLY A 102 6.17 13.00 10.81
N LYS A 103 6.65 13.93 9.96
CA LYS A 103 5.79 14.72 9.05
C LYS A 103 4.77 13.91 8.25
N PRO A 104 5.13 12.81 7.55
CA PRO A 104 4.16 12.03 6.78
C PRO A 104 3.06 11.43 7.67
N PHE A 105 3.39 10.98 8.87
CA PHE A 105 2.42 10.42 9.81
C PHE A 105 1.48 11.48 10.39
N LEU A 106 2.00 12.67 10.71
CA LEU A 106 1.19 13.80 11.18
C LEU A 106 0.25 14.30 10.08
N GLN A 107 0.71 14.38 8.84
CA GLN A 107 -0.13 14.76 7.70
C GLN A 107 -1.19 13.70 7.40
N GLY A 108 -0.83 12.42 7.44
CA GLY A 108 -1.76 11.30 7.31
C GLY A 108 -2.84 11.33 8.39
N TRP A 109 -2.46 11.53 9.66
CA TRP A 109 -3.38 11.69 10.77
C TRP A 109 -4.39 12.80 10.54
N LEU A 110 -3.91 14.00 10.18
CA LEU A 110 -4.79 15.15 9.90
C LEU A 110 -5.74 14.86 8.72
N SER A 111 -5.27 14.14 7.70
CA SER A 111 -6.10 13.74 6.56
C SER A 111 -7.19 12.75 6.95
N GLU A 112 -6.85 11.70 7.71
CA GLU A 112 -7.81 10.71 8.20
C GLU A 112 -8.86 11.32 9.13
N MET A 113 -8.44 12.25 10.00
CA MET A 113 -9.37 12.98 10.88
C MET A 113 -10.34 13.87 10.10
N LYS A 114 -9.88 14.54 9.03
CA LYS A 114 -10.76 15.35 8.17
C LYS A 114 -11.80 14.51 7.44
N THR A 115 -11.42 13.32 7.00
CA THR A 115 -12.33 12.38 6.32
C THR A 115 -13.22 11.60 7.28
N LYS A 116 -13.04 11.76 8.60
CA LYS A 116 -13.74 11.02 9.67
C LYS A 116 -13.60 9.50 9.55
N ASN A 117 -12.49 9.06 8.99
CA ASN A 117 -12.18 7.65 8.80
C ASN A 117 -10.80 7.35 9.42
N PRO A 118 -10.72 7.21 10.76
CA PRO A 118 -9.47 6.96 11.45
C PRO A 118 -8.86 5.63 11.01
N GLY A 119 -7.60 5.65 10.67
CA GLY A 119 -6.83 4.48 10.23
C GLY A 119 -5.49 4.37 10.96
N MET A 120 -4.54 3.72 10.32
CA MET A 120 -3.21 3.47 10.88
C MET A 120 -2.44 4.77 11.14
N MET A 121 -2.56 5.77 10.24
CA MET A 121 -1.86 7.05 10.39
C MET A 121 -2.36 7.84 11.59
N THR A 122 -3.66 7.71 11.95
CA THR A 122 -4.23 8.32 13.15
C THR A 122 -3.59 7.76 14.42
N LEU A 123 -3.46 6.42 14.51
CA LEU A 123 -2.83 5.79 15.68
C LEU A 123 -1.37 6.22 15.85
N ILE A 124 -0.60 6.18 14.77
CA ILE A 124 0.81 6.54 14.79
C ILE A 124 0.99 8.02 15.10
N GLY A 125 0.28 8.90 14.38
CA GLY A 125 0.35 10.34 14.57
C GLY A 125 -0.03 10.75 15.99
N PHE A 126 -1.06 10.14 16.56
CA PHE A 126 -1.47 10.35 17.96
C PHE A 126 -0.38 9.87 18.93
N ALA A 127 0.13 8.64 18.77
CA ALA A 127 1.13 8.07 19.66
C ALA A 127 2.41 8.90 19.70
N ILE A 128 2.97 9.27 18.53
CA ILE A 128 4.18 10.10 18.47
C ILE A 128 3.95 11.50 19.04
N THR A 129 2.76 12.08 18.88
CA THR A 129 2.43 13.39 19.40
C THR A 129 2.34 13.37 20.94
N VAL A 130 1.67 12.36 21.52
CA VAL A 130 1.57 12.20 22.96
C VAL A 130 2.96 11.96 23.58
N ALA A 131 3.77 11.08 23.00
CA ALA A 131 5.14 10.82 23.46
C ALA A 131 6.00 12.07 23.41
N TYR A 132 5.91 12.86 22.34
CA TYR A 132 6.64 14.10 22.19
C TYR A 132 6.23 15.16 23.21
N ILE A 133 4.92 15.43 23.35
CA ILE A 133 4.41 16.43 24.31
C ILE A 133 4.77 16.06 25.73
N TYR A 134 4.60 14.80 26.10
CA TYR A 134 4.96 14.33 27.43
C TYR A 134 6.46 14.51 27.71
N SER A 135 7.33 14.10 26.78
CA SER A 135 8.79 14.23 26.95
C SER A 135 9.24 15.69 27.02
N VAL A 136 8.63 16.58 26.26
CA VAL A 136 8.85 18.03 26.38
C VAL A 136 8.46 18.52 27.78
N ALA A 137 7.33 18.08 28.32
CA ALA A 137 6.88 18.46 29.66
C ALA A 137 7.87 17.95 30.76
N VAL A 138 8.48 16.79 30.57
CA VAL A 138 9.52 16.27 31.48
C VAL A 138 10.75 17.18 31.45
N VAL A 139 11.24 17.58 30.30
CA VAL A 139 12.36 18.52 30.17
C VAL A 139 12.05 19.88 30.80
N LEU A 140 10.79 20.31 30.77
CA LEU A 140 10.32 21.56 31.40
C LEU A 140 10.07 21.46 32.90
N GLY A 141 10.30 20.29 33.51
CA GLY A 141 10.27 20.10 34.96
C GLY A 141 9.20 19.15 35.50
N LEU A 142 8.46 18.46 34.64
CA LEU A 142 7.57 17.39 35.07
C LEU A 142 8.42 16.22 35.61
N LYS A 143 8.05 15.68 36.76
CA LYS A 143 8.75 14.50 37.33
C LYS A 143 8.36 13.27 36.50
N GLY A 144 9.33 12.62 35.89
CA GLY A 144 9.16 11.41 35.08
C GLY A 144 10.38 11.14 34.22
N MET A 145 10.35 10.08 33.46
CA MET A 145 11.34 9.76 32.42
C MET A 145 10.81 10.22 31.08
N ASP A 146 11.69 10.74 30.21
CA ASP A 146 11.31 11.09 28.85
C ASP A 146 11.15 9.85 27.97
N PHE A 147 10.42 9.99 26.86
CA PHE A 147 10.19 8.94 25.85
C PHE A 147 10.80 9.32 24.49
N PHE A 148 11.89 10.08 24.49
CA PHE A 148 12.49 10.53 23.23
C PHE A 148 13.11 9.37 22.42
N TRP A 149 13.69 8.39 23.09
CA TRP A 149 14.27 7.24 22.38
C TRP A 149 13.17 6.33 21.79
N GLU A 150 12.05 6.11 22.50
CA GLU A 150 10.89 5.39 21.99
C GLU A 150 10.28 6.12 20.79
N LEU A 151 10.10 7.44 20.91
CA LEU A 151 9.64 8.29 19.83
C LEU A 151 10.51 8.16 18.58
N ALA A 152 11.83 8.28 18.75
CA ALA A 152 12.78 8.20 17.65
C ALA A 152 12.76 6.82 16.97
N THR A 153 12.78 5.75 17.75
CA THR A 153 12.74 4.38 17.24
C THR A 153 11.40 4.05 16.59
N LEU A 154 10.29 4.52 17.15
CA LEU A 154 8.96 4.34 16.55
C LEU A 154 8.88 5.00 15.16
N ILE A 155 9.30 6.27 15.06
CA ILE A 155 9.33 6.98 13.78
C ILE A 155 10.25 6.28 12.78
N LEU A 156 11.43 5.84 13.22
CA LEU A 156 12.38 5.13 12.38
C LEU A 156 11.81 3.83 11.81
N ILE A 157 11.21 2.98 12.65
CA ILE A 157 10.61 1.70 12.24
C ILE A 157 9.44 1.95 11.30
N MET A 158 8.61 2.95 11.58
CA MET A 158 7.48 3.28 10.73
C MET A 158 7.89 3.81 9.36
N LEU A 159 8.95 4.63 9.28
CA LEU A 159 9.52 5.05 8.00
C LEU A 159 10.07 3.87 7.19
N LEU A 160 10.73 2.92 7.85
CA LEU A 160 11.21 1.70 7.22
C LEU A 160 10.04 0.86 6.68
N GLY A 161 9.02 0.65 7.50
CA GLY A 161 7.83 -0.12 7.13
C GLY A 161 7.15 0.45 5.89
N HIS A 162 6.87 1.75 5.88
CA HIS A 162 6.25 2.43 4.74
C HIS A 162 7.13 2.42 3.49
N TRP A 163 8.45 2.58 3.65
CA TRP A 163 9.37 2.47 2.51
C TRP A 163 9.32 1.08 1.87
N ILE A 164 9.35 0.00 2.68
CA ILE A 164 9.26 -1.39 2.19
C ILE A 164 7.90 -1.63 1.54
N GLU A 165 6.81 -1.20 2.17
CA GLU A 165 5.44 -1.32 1.67
C GLU A 165 5.29 -0.66 0.28
N MET A 166 5.66 0.61 0.16
CA MET A 166 5.60 1.35 -1.10
C MET A 166 6.45 0.72 -2.20
N LYS A 167 7.64 0.20 -1.85
CA LYS A 167 8.50 -0.51 -2.79
C LYS A 167 7.86 -1.81 -3.28
N SER A 168 7.19 -2.55 -2.40
CA SER A 168 6.51 -3.81 -2.74
C SER A 168 5.32 -3.57 -3.66
N ILE A 169 4.50 -2.55 -3.38
CA ILE A 169 3.36 -2.15 -4.21
C ILE A 169 3.83 -1.73 -5.61
N ALA A 170 4.89 -0.92 -5.70
CA ALA A 170 5.44 -0.48 -6.97
C ALA A 170 6.00 -1.65 -7.81
N GLY A 171 6.58 -2.68 -7.16
CA GLY A 171 7.03 -3.90 -7.82
C GLY A 171 5.88 -4.68 -8.46
N ALA A 172 4.83 -4.94 -7.70
CA ALA A 172 3.65 -5.66 -8.18
C ALA A 172 2.94 -4.94 -9.34
N SER A 173 2.83 -3.61 -9.28
CA SER A 173 2.23 -2.81 -10.35
C SER A 173 3.02 -2.89 -11.65
N LYS A 174 4.35 -2.93 -11.58
CA LYS A 174 5.22 -3.04 -12.77
C LYS A 174 5.09 -4.40 -13.46
N GLU A 175 4.96 -5.48 -12.70
CA GLU A 175 4.74 -6.82 -13.28
C GLU A 175 3.40 -6.90 -14.01
N LEU A 176 2.34 -6.33 -13.44
CA LEU A 176 1.03 -6.25 -14.09
C LEU A 176 1.08 -5.42 -15.38
N GLU A 177 1.80 -4.30 -15.40
CA GLU A 177 1.98 -3.46 -16.58
C GLU A 177 2.70 -4.21 -17.71
N LEU A 178 3.74 -4.99 -17.38
CA LEU A 178 4.45 -5.85 -18.34
C LEU A 178 3.52 -6.89 -18.96
N LEU A 179 2.59 -7.47 -18.17
CA LEU A 179 1.59 -8.41 -18.70
C LEU A 179 0.63 -7.72 -19.68
N VAL A 180 0.18 -6.51 -19.36
CA VAL A 180 -0.69 -5.73 -20.27
C VAL A 180 0.04 -5.38 -21.57
N GLN A 181 1.33 -5.02 -21.51
CA GLN A 181 2.13 -4.76 -22.71
C GLN A 181 2.36 -6.00 -23.59
N LEU A 182 2.17 -7.21 -23.05
CA LEU A 182 2.21 -8.42 -23.85
C LEU A 182 0.94 -8.66 -24.67
N MET A 183 -0.17 -8.00 -24.32
CA MET A 183 -1.41 -8.08 -25.11
C MET A 183 -1.25 -7.33 -26.42
N PRO A 184 -1.79 -7.84 -27.54
CA PRO A 184 -1.75 -7.14 -28.82
C PRO A 184 -2.64 -5.89 -28.78
N ASP A 185 -2.15 -4.79 -29.33
CA ASP A 185 -2.90 -3.52 -29.42
C ASP A 185 -3.99 -3.56 -30.47
N GLU A 186 -3.84 -4.42 -31.48
CA GLU A 186 -4.74 -4.53 -32.64
C GLU A 186 -5.29 -5.96 -32.78
N ALA A 187 -6.49 -6.07 -33.32
CA ALA A 187 -7.15 -7.31 -33.65
C ALA A 187 -7.82 -7.20 -35.03
N HIS A 188 -7.91 -8.31 -35.72
CA HIS A 188 -8.50 -8.39 -37.06
C HIS A 188 -9.98 -8.87 -36.97
N ILE A 189 -10.94 -7.95 -37.07
CA ILE A 189 -12.36 -8.31 -37.09
C ILE A 189 -12.79 -8.71 -38.53
N VAL A 190 -13.54 -9.80 -38.61
CA VAL A 190 -14.16 -10.27 -39.84
C VAL A 190 -15.60 -9.83 -39.87
N HIS A 191 -15.97 -8.95 -40.82
CA HIS A 191 -17.36 -8.52 -41.03
C HIS A 191 -18.11 -9.45 -41.97
N GLU A 192 -19.46 -9.31 -41.99
CA GLU A 192 -20.32 -9.97 -42.95
C GLU A 192 -19.85 -9.66 -44.40
N GLY A 193 -19.55 -10.72 -45.17
CA GLY A 193 -18.95 -10.59 -46.49
C GLY A 193 -17.45 -10.89 -46.57
N GLY A 194 -16.81 -11.29 -45.45
CA GLY A 194 -15.40 -11.74 -45.43
C GLY A 194 -14.37 -10.61 -45.44
N HIS A 195 -14.78 -9.36 -45.29
CA HIS A 195 -13.86 -8.25 -45.17
C HIS A 195 -13.21 -8.22 -43.79
N VAL A 196 -11.86 -8.20 -43.75
CA VAL A 196 -11.08 -8.12 -42.52
C VAL A 196 -10.70 -6.65 -42.29
N MET A 197 -10.95 -6.16 -41.08
CA MET A 197 -10.59 -4.79 -40.63
C MET A 197 -9.76 -4.85 -39.37
N ASP A 198 -8.71 -4.05 -39.34
CA ASP A 198 -7.86 -3.91 -38.17
C ASP A 198 -8.48 -2.90 -37.22
N VAL A 199 -8.71 -3.32 -36.00
CA VAL A 199 -9.29 -2.50 -34.92
C VAL A 199 -8.43 -2.58 -33.65
N LYS A 200 -8.53 -1.55 -32.81
CA LYS A 200 -7.87 -1.60 -31.49
C LYS A 200 -8.55 -2.67 -30.62
N THR A 201 -7.76 -3.49 -29.96
CA THR A 201 -8.25 -4.54 -29.04
C THR A 201 -9.25 -4.01 -28.02
N ALA A 202 -9.06 -2.79 -27.53
CA ALA A 202 -9.97 -2.13 -26.59
C ALA A 202 -11.37 -1.83 -27.16
N THR A 203 -11.58 -1.92 -28.47
CA THR A 203 -12.88 -1.69 -29.12
C THR A 203 -13.66 -2.98 -29.42
N LEU A 204 -13.07 -4.14 -29.15
CA LEU A 204 -13.70 -5.44 -29.31
C LEU A 204 -14.94 -5.57 -28.44
N LYS A 205 -15.97 -6.22 -28.97
CA LYS A 205 -17.22 -6.51 -28.27
C LYS A 205 -17.45 -8.02 -28.23
N THR A 206 -18.27 -8.43 -27.27
CA THR A 206 -18.76 -9.81 -27.24
C THR A 206 -19.44 -10.15 -28.56
N ASP A 207 -19.22 -11.36 -29.09
CA ASP A 207 -19.70 -11.88 -30.36
C ASP A 207 -19.01 -11.31 -31.62
N ASP A 208 -17.97 -10.52 -31.51
CA ASP A 208 -17.13 -10.15 -32.64
C ASP A 208 -16.35 -11.39 -33.14
N LEU A 209 -16.33 -11.59 -34.45
CA LEU A 209 -15.58 -12.64 -35.13
C LEU A 209 -14.17 -12.12 -35.43
N ILE A 210 -13.13 -12.75 -34.83
CA ILE A 210 -11.74 -12.33 -34.93
C ILE A 210 -10.95 -13.34 -35.76
N LEU A 211 -10.16 -12.85 -36.72
CA LEU A 211 -9.21 -13.64 -37.50
C LEU A 211 -7.82 -13.59 -36.77
N ILE A 212 -7.28 -14.77 -36.49
CA ILE A 212 -5.93 -14.89 -35.91
C ILE A 212 -5.04 -15.55 -36.96
N LYS A 213 -4.01 -14.86 -37.40
CA LYS A 213 -3.05 -15.36 -38.37
C LYS A 213 -1.90 -16.13 -37.68
N PRO A 214 -1.22 -17.04 -38.39
CA PRO A 214 -0.07 -17.74 -37.84
C PRO A 214 1.01 -16.77 -37.33
N GLY A 215 1.41 -16.98 -36.08
CA GLY A 215 2.44 -16.13 -35.42
C GLY A 215 1.87 -14.90 -34.70
N GLU A 216 0.59 -14.63 -34.78
CA GLU A 216 -0.07 -13.56 -34.03
C GLU A 216 -0.48 -14.00 -32.64
N LYS A 217 -0.58 -13.02 -31.73
CA LYS A 217 -1.10 -13.23 -30.38
C LYS A 217 -2.63 -13.18 -30.38
N VAL A 218 -3.26 -14.00 -29.56
CA VAL A 218 -4.70 -13.96 -29.34
C VAL A 218 -5.07 -12.70 -28.58
N ALA A 219 -5.92 -11.86 -29.14
CA ALA A 219 -6.25 -10.54 -28.62
C ALA A 219 -7.31 -10.54 -27.49
N ALA A 220 -8.15 -11.58 -27.43
CA ALA A 220 -9.20 -11.71 -26.43
C ALA A 220 -9.57 -13.18 -26.24
N ASP A 221 -10.19 -13.49 -25.11
CA ASP A 221 -10.77 -14.80 -24.87
C ASP A 221 -11.92 -15.06 -25.86
N GLY A 222 -12.01 -16.29 -26.38
CA GLY A 222 -13.01 -16.63 -27.37
C GLY A 222 -13.20 -18.12 -27.59
N ILE A 223 -14.10 -18.44 -28.53
CA ILE A 223 -14.39 -19.82 -28.94
C ILE A 223 -13.97 -19.95 -30.39
N ILE A 224 -13.27 -21.04 -30.73
CA ILE A 224 -12.89 -21.33 -32.12
C ILE A 224 -14.14 -21.68 -32.91
N VAL A 225 -14.47 -20.88 -33.92
CA VAL A 225 -15.61 -21.08 -34.81
C VAL A 225 -15.19 -21.87 -36.04
N ASP A 226 -14.00 -21.58 -36.60
CA ASP A 226 -13.45 -22.26 -37.79
C ASP A 226 -11.92 -22.34 -37.70
N GLY A 227 -11.34 -23.37 -38.28
CA GLY A 227 -9.90 -23.60 -38.39
C GLY A 227 -9.33 -24.53 -37.32
N LYS A 228 -8.03 -24.79 -37.44
CA LYS A 228 -7.21 -25.60 -36.49
C LYS A 228 -5.83 -24.99 -36.39
N SER A 229 -5.36 -24.82 -35.17
CA SER A 229 -4.01 -24.30 -34.92
C SER A 229 -3.46 -24.81 -33.56
N TYR A 230 -2.19 -24.59 -33.34
CA TYR A 230 -1.52 -24.82 -32.06
C TYR A 230 -1.26 -23.45 -31.40
N LEU A 231 -1.65 -23.31 -30.14
CA LEU A 231 -1.36 -22.14 -29.34
C LEU A 231 -0.19 -22.45 -28.41
N ASN A 232 0.73 -21.51 -28.30
CA ASN A 232 1.78 -21.55 -27.30
C ASN A 232 1.31 -20.79 -26.05
N GLU A 233 1.01 -21.53 -24.99
CA GLU A 233 0.55 -20.99 -23.71
C GLU A 233 1.69 -20.86 -22.68
N SER A 234 2.95 -21.07 -23.11
CA SER A 234 4.11 -20.86 -22.22
C SER A 234 4.37 -19.37 -22.05
N MET A 235 4.09 -18.83 -20.87
CA MET A 235 4.52 -17.51 -20.42
C MET A 235 5.73 -17.62 -19.49
#